data_77015d99fef8ea7dba2cbffdc4b79e42
#
_entry.id   77015d99fef8ea7dba2cbffdc4b79e42
#
_cell.length_a   1.000
_cell.length_b   1.000
_cell.length_c   1.000
_cell.angle_alpha   90.00
_cell.angle_beta   90.00
_cell.angle_gamma   90.00
#
_symmetry.space_group_name_H-M   'P 1'
#
loop_
_entity.id
_entity.type
_entity.pdbx_description
1 polymer ?
#
loop_
_entity_poly.entity_id
_entity_poly.type
_entity_poly.pdbx_seq_one_letter_code
_entity_poly.pdbx_strand_id
1 'polypeptide(L)'
;VKCLCITDDKPVFAFPTIASNCAACTSVSIMYNDDGTFLKPNFFVRPVMHSFIDTEIIAKAPSQYMWAGIGDTYAKFYEATISSRDERLEHFTSLGVATSHMCRDPLLMYGAKALEDHKKGLCTYEVEQVVLAIVVTTGIASIFLTKDFTPDYNSGLAHAVFYALTSYPVIEKRHLHGEVVGFGVLLLLLVDGQMDEFE
;
A
#
# COMPACT_ATOMS: atom_id res chain seq x y z
N VAL A 1 17.59 1.45 5.81
CA VAL A 1 18.26 0.18 5.51
C VAL A 1 18.20 -0.13 4.01
N LYS A 2 17.01 -0.26 3.38
CA LYS A 2 16.86 -0.60 1.95
C LYS A 2 17.70 0.31 1.04
N CYS A 3 17.67 1.63 1.22
CA CYS A 3 18.48 2.58 0.49
C CYS A 3 19.98 2.26 0.58
N LEU A 4 20.50 2.11 1.79
CA LEU A 4 21.92 1.85 2.01
C LEU A 4 22.37 0.54 1.35
N CYS A 5 21.60 -0.54 1.55
CA CYS A 5 21.95 -1.83 0.97
C CYS A 5 21.99 -1.78 -0.56
N ILE A 6 21.01 -1.12 -1.20
CA ILE A 6 20.96 -1.05 -2.67
C ILE A 6 22.06 -0.14 -3.21
N THR A 7 22.37 0.97 -2.54
CA THR A 7 23.49 1.86 -2.91
C THR A 7 24.83 1.12 -2.86
N ASP A 8 25.02 0.23 -1.89
CA ASP A 8 26.23 -0.56 -1.72
C ASP A 8 26.21 -1.89 -2.52
N ASP A 9 25.22 -2.08 -3.40
CA ASP A 9 24.98 -3.32 -4.16
C ASP A 9 24.87 -4.56 -3.27
N LYS A 10 24.27 -4.41 -2.09
CA LYS A 10 24.03 -5.51 -1.15
C LYS A 10 22.63 -6.09 -1.34
N PRO A 11 22.45 -7.41 -1.18
CA PRO A 11 21.11 -8.00 -1.20
C PRO A 11 20.29 -7.52 0.01
N VAL A 12 18.99 -7.23 -0.23
CA VAL A 12 18.04 -6.88 0.82
C VAL A 12 17.11 -8.05 1.05
N PHE A 13 17.02 -8.50 2.28
CA PHE A 13 16.06 -9.49 2.75
C PHE A 13 15.09 -8.81 3.72
N ALA A 14 13.78 -8.88 3.43
CA ALA A 14 12.76 -8.26 4.24
C ALA A 14 12.04 -9.30 5.11
N PHE A 15 11.81 -8.96 6.38
CA PHE A 15 11.07 -9.75 7.34
C PHE A 15 10.00 -8.84 7.97
N PRO A 16 8.85 -8.59 7.29
CA PRO A 16 7.82 -7.73 7.82
C PRO A 16 7.19 -8.34 9.07
N THR A 17 7.07 -7.55 10.12
CA THR A 17 6.42 -7.94 11.38
C THR A 17 5.05 -7.30 11.55
N ILE A 18 4.65 -6.43 10.63
CA ILE A 18 3.34 -5.77 10.54
C ILE A 18 2.89 -5.73 9.08
N ALA A 19 1.59 -5.71 8.84
CA ALA A 19 1.00 -5.50 7.51
C ALA A 19 0.36 -4.11 7.43
N SER A 20 1.19 -3.06 7.37
CA SER A 20 0.73 -1.68 7.28
C SER A 20 0.94 -1.05 5.90
N ASN A 21 1.76 -1.68 5.06
CA ASN A 21 2.07 -1.27 3.69
C ASN A 21 2.86 -2.36 2.96
N CYS A 22 3.16 -2.12 1.69
CA CYS A 22 3.86 -3.05 0.80
C CYS A 22 5.39 -2.86 0.73
N ALA A 23 6.00 -2.08 1.62
CA ALA A 23 7.44 -1.74 1.53
C ALA A 23 8.37 -2.96 1.55
N ALA A 24 7.94 -4.09 2.12
CA ALA A 24 8.72 -5.33 2.13
C ALA A 24 8.88 -5.96 0.72
N CYS A 25 8.04 -5.59 -0.26
CA CYS A 25 8.06 -6.17 -1.62
C CYS A 25 8.35 -5.14 -2.72
N THR A 26 8.44 -3.84 -2.41
CA THR A 26 8.60 -2.78 -3.42
C THR A 26 10.05 -2.43 -3.72
N SER A 27 10.26 -1.78 -4.87
CA SER A 27 11.52 -1.15 -5.27
C SER A 27 11.58 0.35 -4.95
N VAL A 28 10.83 0.80 -3.94
CA VAL A 28 10.80 2.20 -3.50
C VAL A 28 11.02 2.29 -2.00
N SER A 29 11.62 3.39 -1.56
CA SER A 29 11.67 3.80 -0.15
C SER A 29 11.23 5.24 -0.04
N ILE A 30 10.28 5.50 0.82
CA ILE A 30 9.89 6.86 1.15
C ILE A 30 10.89 7.42 2.15
N MET A 31 11.44 8.58 1.82
CA MET A 31 12.40 9.29 2.65
C MET A 31 11.72 10.44 3.37
N TYR A 32 12.10 10.64 4.62
CA TYR A 32 11.58 11.69 5.48
C TYR A 32 12.74 12.56 5.99
N ASN A 33 12.45 13.80 6.29
CA ASN A 33 13.35 14.70 7.01
C ASN A 33 13.46 14.31 8.49
N ASP A 34 14.41 14.87 9.21
CA ASP A 34 14.62 14.60 10.64
C ASP A 34 13.41 15.01 11.50
N ASP A 35 12.62 15.96 11.05
CA ASP A 35 11.37 16.40 11.69
C ASP A 35 10.15 15.51 11.39
N GLY A 36 10.32 14.44 10.58
CA GLY A 36 9.27 13.51 10.18
C GLY A 36 8.49 13.92 8.92
N THR A 37 8.75 15.10 8.35
CA THR A 37 8.07 15.54 7.13
C THR A 37 8.53 14.75 5.90
N PHE A 38 7.62 14.54 4.96
CA PHE A 38 7.92 13.85 3.69
C PHE A 38 9.01 14.60 2.92
N LEU A 39 10.04 13.87 2.48
CA LEU A 39 11.11 14.43 1.67
C LEU A 39 10.95 14.07 0.20
N LYS A 40 11.02 12.78 -0.14
CA LYS A 40 10.88 12.28 -1.51
C LYS A 40 10.75 10.75 -1.55
N PRO A 41 10.18 10.17 -2.61
CA PRO A 41 10.37 8.76 -2.91
C PRO A 41 11.79 8.53 -3.45
N ASN A 42 12.36 7.39 -3.11
CA ASN A 42 13.64 6.93 -3.66
C ASN A 42 13.40 5.59 -4.36
N PHE A 43 13.44 5.60 -5.69
CA PHE A 43 13.17 4.43 -6.51
C PHE A 43 14.47 3.66 -6.79
N PHE A 44 14.35 2.34 -6.89
CA PHE A 44 15.46 1.43 -7.16
C PHE A 44 15.18 0.56 -8.38
N VAL A 45 16.22 0.17 -9.08
CA VAL A 45 16.13 -0.72 -10.25
C VAL A 45 15.64 -2.11 -9.86
N ARG A 46 15.95 -2.55 -8.64
CA ARG A 46 15.60 -3.89 -8.12
C ARG A 46 14.78 -3.75 -6.83
N PRO A 47 13.72 -4.56 -6.66
CA PRO A 47 13.04 -4.68 -5.38
C PRO A 47 13.95 -5.39 -4.35
N VAL A 48 13.42 -5.67 -3.17
CA VAL A 48 14.05 -6.57 -2.21
C VAL A 48 14.26 -7.94 -2.85
N MET A 49 15.37 -8.60 -2.52
CA MET A 49 15.71 -9.90 -3.12
C MET A 49 14.76 -11.01 -2.65
N HIS A 50 14.42 -11.02 -1.37
CA HIS A 50 13.46 -11.95 -0.79
C HIS A 50 12.65 -11.25 0.31
N SER A 51 11.37 -11.60 0.40
CA SER A 51 10.49 -11.23 1.51
C SER A 51 10.04 -12.50 2.22
N PHE A 52 10.33 -12.59 3.50
CA PHE A 52 9.95 -13.72 4.36
C PHE A 52 8.78 -13.26 5.23
N ILE A 53 7.57 -13.70 4.87
CA ILE A 53 6.32 -13.24 5.49
C ILE A 53 5.83 -14.35 6.41
N ASP A 54 5.98 -14.14 7.72
CA ASP A 54 5.41 -14.98 8.75
C ASP A 54 4.09 -14.35 9.22
N THR A 55 2.98 -14.90 8.75
CA THR A 55 1.64 -14.39 9.04
C THR A 55 1.24 -14.57 10.50
N GLU A 56 1.81 -15.55 11.23
CA GLU A 56 1.58 -15.72 12.66
C GLU A 56 2.21 -14.59 13.48
N ILE A 57 3.39 -14.10 13.06
CA ILE A 57 4.03 -12.94 13.69
C ILE A 57 3.18 -11.69 13.43
N ILE A 58 2.77 -11.49 12.19
CA ILE A 58 1.95 -10.35 11.79
C ILE A 58 0.59 -10.36 12.50
N ALA A 59 -0.05 -11.51 12.64
CA ALA A 59 -1.34 -11.64 13.33
C ALA A 59 -1.30 -11.21 14.80
N LYS A 60 -0.13 -11.23 15.44
CA LYS A 60 0.08 -10.78 16.82
C LYS A 60 0.44 -9.31 16.98
N ALA A 61 0.61 -8.59 15.85
CA ALA A 61 0.92 -7.18 15.86
C ALA A 61 -0.32 -6.33 16.25
N PRO A 62 -0.16 -5.06 16.66
CA PRO A 62 -1.30 -4.19 16.92
C PRO A 62 -2.18 -4.01 15.69
N SER A 63 -3.50 -4.20 15.85
CA SER A 63 -4.47 -4.25 14.75
C SER A 63 -4.59 -2.94 13.95
N GLN A 64 -4.18 -1.82 14.52
CA GLN A 64 -4.12 -0.54 13.83
C GLN A 64 -3.23 -0.57 12.57
N TYR A 65 -2.18 -1.39 12.56
CA TYR A 65 -1.31 -1.53 11.40
C TYR A 65 -1.99 -2.27 10.24
N MET A 66 -2.75 -3.33 10.53
CA MET A 66 -3.55 -4.00 9.51
C MET A 66 -4.66 -3.08 8.99
N TRP A 67 -5.32 -2.33 9.87
CA TRP A 67 -6.31 -1.34 9.48
C TRP A 67 -5.73 -0.32 8.50
N ALA A 68 -4.58 0.27 8.84
CA ALA A 68 -3.88 1.19 7.94
C ALA A 68 -3.47 0.51 6.62
N GLY A 69 -2.96 -0.73 6.68
CA GLY A 69 -2.60 -1.51 5.49
C GLY A 69 -3.77 -1.74 4.55
N ILE A 70 -4.97 -1.99 5.07
CA ILE A 70 -6.19 -2.14 4.28
C ILE A 70 -6.50 -0.83 3.54
N GLY A 71 -6.45 0.33 4.22
CA GLY A 71 -6.70 1.63 3.60
C GLY A 71 -5.71 1.97 2.47
N ASP A 72 -4.42 1.73 2.70
CA ASP A 72 -3.36 1.93 1.69
C ASP A 72 -3.53 0.99 0.49
N THR A 73 -3.96 -0.24 0.75
CA THR A 73 -4.16 -1.26 -0.29
C THR A 73 -5.39 -0.95 -1.16
N TYR A 74 -6.48 -0.45 -0.59
CA TYR A 74 -7.62 0.03 -1.38
C TYR A 74 -7.24 1.15 -2.34
N ALA A 75 -6.42 2.10 -1.90
CA ALA A 75 -5.94 3.18 -2.75
C ALA A 75 -5.23 2.64 -4.00
N LYS A 76 -4.48 1.56 -3.88
CA LYS A 76 -3.80 0.95 -5.02
C LYS A 76 -4.76 0.54 -6.14
N PHE A 77 -5.90 -0.02 -5.80
CA PHE A 77 -6.92 -0.39 -6.79
C PHE A 77 -7.62 0.85 -7.39
N TYR A 78 -8.18 1.71 -6.54
CA TYR A 78 -8.99 2.83 -7.02
C TYR A 78 -8.16 3.87 -7.77
N GLU A 79 -6.98 4.21 -7.30
CA GLU A 79 -6.11 5.14 -8.00
C GLU A 79 -5.64 4.57 -9.34
N ALA A 80 -5.21 3.30 -9.39
CA ALA A 80 -4.77 2.68 -10.63
C ALA A 80 -5.88 2.58 -11.67
N THR A 81 -7.08 2.14 -11.28
CA THR A 81 -8.20 1.93 -12.21
C THR A 81 -8.81 3.24 -12.70
N ILE A 82 -8.91 4.25 -11.83
CA ILE A 82 -9.45 5.56 -12.19
C ILE A 82 -8.46 6.33 -13.07
N SER A 83 -7.17 6.35 -12.70
CA SER A 83 -6.15 7.06 -13.47
C SER A 83 -5.89 6.47 -14.85
N SER A 84 -6.10 5.16 -15.01
CA SER A 84 -5.87 4.46 -16.29
C SER A 84 -7.11 4.34 -17.16
N ARG A 85 -8.25 4.89 -16.73
CA ARG A 85 -9.52 4.80 -17.45
C ARG A 85 -9.41 5.46 -18.81
N ASP A 86 -9.90 4.76 -19.84
CA ASP A 86 -9.92 5.23 -21.23
C ASP A 86 -8.53 5.48 -21.87
N GLU A 87 -7.45 5.04 -21.19
CA GLU A 87 -6.10 5.16 -21.72
C GLU A 87 -5.66 3.90 -22.48
N ARG A 88 -4.84 4.11 -23.51
CA ARG A 88 -4.17 3.02 -24.22
C ARG A 88 -2.90 2.63 -23.48
N LEU A 89 -3.03 1.71 -22.54
CA LEU A 89 -1.92 1.25 -21.72
C LEU A 89 -0.97 0.33 -22.48
N GLU A 90 0.31 0.41 -22.15
CA GLU A 90 1.29 -0.61 -22.51
C GLU A 90 1.01 -1.92 -21.74
N HIS A 91 1.44 -3.05 -22.29
CA HIS A 91 1.20 -4.38 -21.70
C HIS A 91 1.64 -4.46 -20.22
N PHE A 92 2.79 -3.89 -19.90
CA PHE A 92 3.34 -3.88 -18.54
C PHE A 92 2.45 -3.11 -17.55
N THR A 93 2.01 -1.92 -17.91
CA THR A 93 1.08 -1.11 -17.10
C THR A 93 -0.29 -1.77 -17.00
N SER A 94 -0.80 -2.36 -18.11
CA SER A 94 -2.04 -3.14 -18.09
C SER A 94 -1.98 -4.30 -17.11
N LEU A 95 -0.83 -4.98 -16.99
CA LEU A 95 -0.63 -6.05 -16.01
C LEU A 95 -0.69 -5.51 -14.59
N GLY A 96 -0.13 -4.31 -14.34
CA GLY A 96 -0.23 -3.63 -13.04
C GLY A 96 -1.67 -3.31 -12.65
N VAL A 97 -2.44 -2.72 -13.59
CA VAL A 97 -3.87 -2.42 -13.40
C VAL A 97 -4.65 -3.72 -13.15
N ALA A 98 -4.43 -4.76 -13.95
CA ALA A 98 -5.09 -6.06 -13.72
C ALA A 98 -4.73 -6.66 -12.34
N THR A 99 -3.47 -6.56 -11.92
CA THR A 99 -3.04 -7.05 -10.61
C THR A 99 -3.68 -6.24 -9.48
N SER A 100 -3.95 -4.95 -9.67
CA SER A 100 -4.54 -4.08 -8.64
C SER A 100 -5.95 -4.54 -8.20
N HIS A 101 -6.68 -5.30 -9.01
CA HIS A 101 -7.95 -5.91 -8.60
C HIS A 101 -7.78 -6.83 -7.38
N MET A 102 -6.65 -7.52 -7.29
CA MET A 102 -6.31 -8.33 -6.10
C MET A 102 -5.93 -7.49 -4.88
N CYS A 103 -5.82 -6.17 -5.01
CA CYS A 103 -5.71 -5.23 -3.87
C CYS A 103 -7.09 -4.86 -3.30
N ARG A 104 -8.19 -5.10 -4.01
CA ARG A 104 -9.55 -4.79 -3.58
C ARG A 104 -10.33 -6.05 -3.19
N ASP A 105 -10.43 -7.02 -4.08
CA ASP A 105 -11.36 -8.13 -3.95
C ASP A 105 -11.15 -8.98 -2.69
N PRO A 106 -9.91 -9.36 -2.28
CA PRO A 106 -9.69 -10.05 -1.03
C PRO A 106 -10.06 -9.21 0.20
N LEU A 107 -9.90 -7.88 0.13
CA LEU A 107 -10.24 -7.00 1.25
C LEU A 107 -11.75 -6.87 1.43
N LEU A 108 -12.52 -6.79 0.34
CA LEU A 108 -13.98 -6.81 0.40
C LEU A 108 -14.50 -8.15 0.94
N MET A 109 -13.88 -9.26 0.52
CA MET A 109 -14.31 -10.59 0.91
C MET A 109 -13.94 -10.95 2.34
N TYR A 110 -12.74 -10.60 2.78
CA TYR A 110 -12.14 -11.10 4.02
C TYR A 110 -11.79 -10.01 5.03
N GLY A 111 -11.75 -8.72 4.64
CA GLY A 111 -11.17 -7.64 5.47
C GLY A 111 -11.83 -7.48 6.83
N ALA A 112 -13.16 -7.48 6.90
CA ALA A 112 -13.88 -7.34 8.16
C ALA A 112 -13.57 -8.51 9.12
N LYS A 113 -13.64 -9.75 8.62
CA LYS A 113 -13.34 -10.96 9.41
C LYS A 113 -11.88 -11.01 9.81
N ALA A 114 -10.96 -10.67 8.90
CA ALA A 114 -9.54 -10.62 9.18
C ALA A 114 -9.21 -9.62 10.32
N LEU A 115 -9.82 -8.43 10.32
CA LEU A 115 -9.64 -7.46 11.40
C LEU A 115 -10.15 -7.95 12.75
N GLU A 116 -11.29 -8.65 12.78
CA GLU A 116 -11.80 -9.25 14.00
C GLU A 116 -10.86 -10.32 14.57
N ASP A 117 -10.35 -11.19 13.70
CA ASP A 117 -9.44 -12.27 14.10
C ASP A 117 -8.07 -11.74 14.50
N HIS A 118 -7.56 -10.77 13.76
CA HIS A 118 -6.31 -10.09 14.07
C HIS A 118 -6.34 -9.40 15.45
N LYS A 119 -7.47 -8.76 15.83
CA LYS A 119 -7.66 -8.19 17.18
C LYS A 119 -7.55 -9.25 18.28
N LYS A 120 -7.78 -10.52 17.95
CA LYS A 120 -7.66 -11.66 18.87
C LYS A 120 -6.30 -12.36 18.77
N GLY A 121 -5.40 -11.87 17.90
CA GLY A 121 -4.10 -12.48 17.62
C GLY A 121 -4.18 -13.82 16.88
N LEU A 122 -5.28 -14.08 16.15
CA LEU A 122 -5.52 -15.31 15.41
C LEU A 122 -4.99 -15.18 13.98
N CYS A 123 -4.20 -16.15 13.55
CA CYS A 123 -3.74 -16.31 12.18
C CYS A 123 -4.71 -17.24 11.43
N THR A 124 -5.81 -16.68 10.95
CA THR A 124 -6.81 -17.41 10.15
C THR A 124 -6.53 -17.29 8.66
N TYR A 125 -7.22 -18.07 7.83
CA TYR A 125 -7.15 -17.94 6.37
C TYR A 125 -7.42 -16.52 5.91
N GLU A 126 -8.44 -15.85 6.47
CA GLU A 126 -8.81 -14.49 6.13
C GLU A 126 -7.70 -13.49 6.47
N VAL A 127 -7.06 -13.64 7.65
CA VAL A 127 -5.90 -12.83 8.05
C VAL A 127 -4.75 -13.01 7.05
N GLU A 128 -4.46 -14.25 6.68
CA GLU A 128 -3.40 -14.55 5.71
C GLU A 128 -3.69 -13.93 4.33
N GLN A 129 -4.92 -14.06 3.80
CA GLN A 129 -5.29 -13.46 2.51
C GLN A 129 -5.14 -11.93 2.52
N VAL A 130 -5.59 -11.27 3.60
CA VAL A 130 -5.47 -9.81 3.75
C VAL A 130 -4.02 -9.38 3.89
N VAL A 131 -3.20 -10.07 4.67
CA VAL A 131 -1.76 -9.80 4.80
C VAL A 131 -1.06 -9.92 3.45
N LEU A 132 -1.36 -10.97 2.67
CA LEU A 132 -0.78 -11.17 1.34
C LEU A 132 -1.23 -10.10 0.34
N ALA A 133 -2.49 -9.65 0.41
CA ALA A 133 -2.97 -8.54 -0.41
C ALA A 133 -2.21 -7.24 -0.09
N ILE A 134 -2.04 -6.92 1.20
CA ILE A 134 -1.34 -5.70 1.65
C ILE A 134 0.15 -5.75 1.28
N VAL A 135 0.84 -6.82 1.60
CA VAL A 135 2.32 -6.85 1.51
C VAL A 135 2.77 -7.25 0.11
N VAL A 136 2.20 -8.30 -0.47
CA VAL A 136 2.69 -8.90 -1.73
C VAL A 136 1.97 -8.28 -2.93
N THR A 137 0.65 -8.37 -2.99
CA THR A 137 -0.09 -7.95 -4.19
C THR A 137 0.07 -6.46 -4.45
N THR A 138 -0.09 -5.63 -3.40
CA THR A 138 0.13 -4.17 -3.49
C THR A 138 1.56 -3.85 -3.93
N GLY A 139 2.55 -4.60 -3.43
CA GLY A 139 3.95 -4.45 -3.83
C GLY A 139 4.19 -4.77 -5.30
N ILE A 140 3.63 -5.86 -5.80
CA ILE A 140 3.74 -6.28 -7.21
C ILE A 140 3.03 -5.27 -8.13
N ALA A 141 1.79 -4.88 -7.79
CA ALA A 141 1.06 -3.87 -8.53
C ALA A 141 1.84 -2.55 -8.59
N SER A 142 2.42 -2.12 -7.46
CA SER A 142 3.25 -0.92 -7.39
C SER A 142 4.47 -0.98 -8.31
N ILE A 143 5.14 -2.13 -8.42
CA ILE A 143 6.28 -2.30 -9.33
C ILE A 143 5.83 -2.14 -10.79
N PHE A 144 4.75 -2.78 -11.20
CA PHE A 144 4.22 -2.70 -12.56
C PHE A 144 3.64 -1.32 -12.92
N LEU A 145 3.14 -0.58 -11.94
CA LEU A 145 2.59 0.76 -12.13
C LEU A 145 3.63 1.88 -12.01
N THR A 146 4.91 1.52 -11.79
CA THR A 146 6.01 2.48 -11.75
C THR A 146 6.87 2.30 -12.99
N LYS A 147 6.79 3.26 -13.93
CA LYS A 147 7.59 3.27 -15.16
C LYS A 147 8.63 4.38 -15.10
N ASP A 148 9.86 4.07 -15.48
CA ASP A 148 10.97 5.04 -15.55
C ASP A 148 11.11 5.88 -14.26
N PHE A 149 10.90 5.25 -13.11
CA PHE A 149 10.88 5.89 -11.79
C PHE A 149 9.76 6.94 -11.61
N THR A 150 8.73 6.89 -12.43
CA THR A 150 7.56 7.76 -12.36
C THR A 150 6.34 6.94 -11.90
N PRO A 151 5.65 7.34 -10.84
CA PRO A 151 4.50 6.59 -10.30
C PRO A 151 3.17 6.98 -10.96
N ASP A 152 3.08 6.94 -12.30
CA ASP A 152 1.95 7.49 -13.08
C ASP A 152 0.58 7.00 -12.61
N TYR A 153 0.40 5.70 -12.42
CA TYR A 153 -0.86 5.10 -11.98
C TYR A 153 -0.79 4.55 -10.56
N ASN A 154 0.29 4.84 -9.86
CA ASN A 154 0.61 4.26 -8.56
C ASN A 154 0.15 5.12 -7.39
N SER A 155 -0.17 6.40 -7.66
CA SER A 155 -0.56 7.41 -6.69
C SER A 155 -1.43 8.45 -7.38
N GLY A 156 -2.51 8.86 -6.76
CA GLY A 156 -3.49 9.80 -7.30
C GLY A 156 -4.09 10.70 -6.23
N LEU A 157 -5.42 10.93 -6.29
CA LEU A 157 -6.11 11.85 -5.38
C LEU A 157 -6.03 11.40 -3.92
N ALA A 158 -6.13 10.09 -3.63
CA ALA A 158 -6.08 9.59 -2.27
C ALA A 158 -4.74 9.92 -1.58
N HIS A 159 -3.63 9.71 -2.28
CA HIS A 159 -2.31 10.10 -1.79
C HIS A 159 -2.10 11.63 -1.77
N ALA A 160 -2.67 12.38 -2.72
CA ALA A 160 -2.63 13.84 -2.68
C ALA A 160 -3.33 14.39 -1.42
N VAL A 161 -4.47 13.81 -1.04
CA VAL A 161 -5.16 14.12 0.23
C VAL A 161 -4.27 13.80 1.44
N PHE A 162 -3.59 12.65 1.43
CA PHE A 162 -2.62 12.31 2.47
C PHE A 162 -1.53 13.38 2.59
N TYR A 163 -0.87 13.77 1.51
CA TYR A 163 0.18 14.79 1.55
C TYR A 163 -0.34 16.15 2.04
N ALA A 164 -1.55 16.53 1.66
CA ALA A 164 -2.17 17.77 2.12
C ALA A 164 -2.49 17.73 3.63
N LEU A 165 -3.11 16.65 4.10
CA LEU A 165 -3.54 16.51 5.49
C LEU A 165 -2.38 16.33 6.47
N THR A 166 -1.32 15.61 6.07
CA THR A 166 -0.13 15.41 6.94
C THR A 166 0.74 16.66 7.07
N SER A 167 0.45 17.74 6.33
CA SER A 167 1.01 19.06 6.63
C SER A 167 0.53 19.62 7.99
N TYR A 168 -0.58 19.08 8.53
CA TYR A 168 -1.07 19.43 9.86
C TYR A 168 -0.46 18.51 10.91
N PRO A 169 0.31 19.03 11.90
CA PRO A 169 1.02 18.21 12.88
C PRO A 169 0.10 17.28 13.71
N VAL A 170 -1.17 17.62 13.87
CA VAL A 170 -2.13 16.80 14.59
C VAL A 170 -2.48 15.53 13.81
N ILE A 171 -2.54 15.60 12.49
CA ILE A 171 -2.81 14.45 11.63
C ILE A 171 -1.55 13.60 11.53
N GLU A 172 -0.43 14.21 11.16
CA GLU A 172 0.86 13.52 10.98
C GLU A 172 1.27 12.70 12.22
N LYS A 173 1.06 13.24 13.44
CA LYS A 173 1.46 12.58 14.70
C LYS A 173 0.48 11.54 15.22
N ARG A 174 -0.78 11.55 14.79
CA ARG A 174 -1.84 10.73 15.41
C ARG A 174 -2.38 9.65 14.48
N HIS A 175 -2.13 9.75 13.20
CA HIS A 175 -2.68 8.82 12.20
C HIS A 175 -1.58 8.13 11.41
N LEU A 176 -1.82 6.87 11.10
CA LEU A 176 -0.95 6.10 10.22
C LEU A 176 -1.21 6.48 8.76
N HIS A 177 -0.18 6.33 7.91
CA HIS A 177 -0.24 6.62 6.48
C HIS A 177 -1.52 6.08 5.82
N GLY A 178 -1.77 4.79 5.95
CA GLY A 178 -2.91 4.13 5.30
C GLY A 178 -4.27 4.52 5.87
N GLU A 179 -4.36 5.04 7.11
CA GLU A 179 -5.62 5.60 7.63
C GLU A 179 -5.99 6.87 6.87
N VAL A 180 -5.03 7.76 6.67
CA VAL A 180 -5.25 9.02 5.94
C VAL A 180 -5.45 8.77 4.45
N VAL A 181 -4.69 7.85 3.86
CA VAL A 181 -4.88 7.42 2.47
C VAL A 181 -6.25 6.77 2.28
N GLY A 182 -6.70 5.92 3.19
CA GLY A 182 -8.04 5.32 3.17
C GLY A 182 -9.15 6.37 3.21
N PHE A 183 -9.01 7.42 4.03
CA PHE A 183 -9.92 8.57 3.98
C PHE A 183 -9.88 9.27 2.60
N GLY A 184 -8.69 9.39 2.01
CA GLY A 184 -8.51 9.91 0.65
C GLY A 184 -9.21 9.07 -0.42
N VAL A 185 -9.30 7.74 -0.24
CA VAL A 185 -10.09 6.85 -1.12
C VAL A 185 -11.57 7.21 -1.09
N LEU A 186 -12.13 7.46 0.08
CA LEU A 186 -13.53 7.88 0.18
C LEU A 186 -13.80 9.19 -0.59
N LEU A 187 -12.88 10.16 -0.49
CA LEU A 187 -12.98 11.41 -1.27
C LEU A 187 -12.83 11.16 -2.76
N LEU A 188 -11.93 10.25 -3.16
CA LEU A 188 -11.76 9.87 -4.56
C LEU A 188 -13.04 9.28 -5.14
N LEU A 189 -13.68 8.36 -4.44
CA LEU A 189 -14.95 7.74 -4.85
C LEU A 189 -16.08 8.77 -5.00
N LEU A 190 -16.19 9.71 -4.05
CA LEU A 190 -17.17 10.81 -4.13
C LEU A 190 -16.94 11.70 -5.35
N VAL A 191 -15.68 12.09 -5.60
CA VAL A 191 -15.32 12.95 -6.75
C VAL A 191 -15.56 12.23 -8.07
N ASP A 192 -15.30 10.92 -8.12
CA ASP A 192 -15.51 10.10 -9.31
C ASP A 192 -16.97 9.64 -9.50
N GLY A 193 -17.85 9.91 -8.54
CA GLY A 193 -19.28 9.58 -8.59
C GLY A 193 -19.59 8.10 -8.35
N GLN A 194 -18.69 7.34 -7.78
CA GLN A 194 -18.85 5.91 -7.46
C GLN A 194 -19.55 5.74 -6.10
N MET A 195 -20.83 6.12 -6.03
CA MET A 195 -21.58 6.10 -4.77
C MET A 195 -21.82 4.69 -4.24
N ASP A 196 -22.04 3.71 -5.11
CA ASP A 196 -22.26 2.31 -4.72
C ASP A 196 -21.01 1.67 -4.06
N GLU A 197 -19.82 2.12 -4.45
CA GLU A 197 -18.55 1.69 -3.84
C GLU A 197 -18.22 2.49 -2.56
N PHE A 198 -18.79 3.68 -2.43
CA PHE A 198 -18.59 4.55 -1.26
C PHE A 198 -19.39 4.08 -0.04
N GLU A 199 -20.62 3.54 -0.23
CA GLU A 199 -21.51 3.01 0.83
C GLU A 199 -21.07 1.61 1.32
#